data_41032eff5ccb99e5289e0ba93fdeca68
#
_entry.id   41032eff5ccb99e5289e0ba93fdeca68
#
_cell.length_a   1.000
_cell.length_b   1.000
_cell.length_c   1.000
_cell.angle_alpha   90.00
_cell.angle_beta   90.00
_cell.angle_gamma   90.00
#
_symmetry.space_group_name_H-M   'P 1'
#
loop_
_entity.id
_entity.type
_entity.pdbx_description
1 polymer ?
#
loop_
_entity_poly.entity_id
_entity_poly.type
_entity_poly.pdbx_seq_one_letter_code
_entity_poly.pdbx_strand_id
1 'polypeptide(L)'
;MTKLDQFESTFRAASKEVFVYEPVRINKTLVITDLAPGAATSFVGDVRKFLSAIDHDDAEWIIADNETSADLAALLNQIESEKPDLIATYRHLYSQGWRWPVSLGEHLDVLTQATATPVLVLPHPEAEHAAAHSLTDTSHVMAITDHLLGEASLINFALSFTAPQGTCWL
;
A
#
# COMPACT_ATOMS: atom_id res chain seq x y z
N MET A 1 -39.23 -16.96 -25.60
CA MET A 1 -38.20 -16.36 -24.71
C MET A 1 -37.09 -15.84 -25.59
N THR A 2 -36.92 -14.54 -25.67
CA THR A 2 -35.88 -13.92 -26.49
C THR A 2 -34.55 -13.96 -25.74
N LYS A 3 -33.41 -13.84 -26.44
CA LYS A 3 -32.09 -13.74 -25.80
C LYS A 3 -32.01 -12.56 -24.81
N LEU A 4 -32.82 -11.52 -25.05
CA LEU A 4 -32.95 -10.35 -24.17
C LEU A 4 -33.61 -10.74 -22.82
N ASP A 5 -34.68 -11.55 -22.86
CA ASP A 5 -35.37 -12.02 -21.65
C ASP A 5 -34.48 -12.90 -20.77
N GLN A 6 -33.62 -13.71 -21.42
CA GLN A 6 -32.61 -14.52 -20.71
C GLN A 6 -31.56 -13.64 -20.06
N PHE A 7 -31.07 -12.61 -20.74
CA PHE A 7 -30.11 -11.66 -20.22
C PHE A 7 -30.66 -10.87 -19.03
N GLU A 8 -31.89 -10.33 -19.17
CA GLU A 8 -32.56 -9.63 -18.04
C GLU A 8 -32.82 -10.55 -16.86
N SER A 9 -33.20 -11.83 -17.08
CA SER A 9 -33.42 -12.76 -15.99
C SER A 9 -32.12 -13.12 -15.25
N THR A 10 -31.01 -13.22 -15.98
CA THR A 10 -29.68 -13.47 -15.41
C THR A 10 -29.21 -12.24 -14.58
N PHE A 11 -29.45 -11.04 -15.08
CA PHE A 11 -29.14 -9.81 -14.34
C PHE A 11 -29.99 -9.63 -13.06
N ARG A 12 -31.28 -10.03 -13.13
CA ARG A 12 -32.18 -9.98 -11.95
C ARG A 12 -31.84 -11.06 -10.92
N ALA A 13 -31.34 -12.21 -11.38
CA ALA A 13 -30.92 -13.31 -10.51
C ALA A 13 -29.51 -13.13 -9.92
N ALA A 14 -28.69 -12.25 -10.49
CA ALA A 14 -27.42 -11.89 -9.91
C ALA A 14 -27.67 -11.26 -8.53
N SER A 15 -27.32 -11.97 -7.48
CA SER A 15 -27.35 -11.41 -6.12
C SER A 15 -26.43 -10.20 -6.10
N LYS A 16 -26.99 -9.03 -5.85
CA LYS A 16 -26.16 -7.83 -5.61
C LYS A 16 -25.47 -8.08 -4.29
N GLU A 17 -24.18 -8.37 -4.35
CA GLU A 17 -23.35 -8.36 -3.14
C GLU A 17 -23.40 -6.94 -2.56
N VAL A 18 -23.89 -6.84 -1.35
CA VAL A 18 -23.88 -5.57 -0.62
C VAL A 18 -22.49 -5.43 -0.01
N PHE A 19 -21.80 -4.34 -0.33
CA PHE A 19 -20.53 -4.04 0.30
C PHE A 19 -20.73 -3.92 1.83
N VAL A 20 -19.91 -4.66 2.57
CA VAL A 20 -19.84 -4.59 4.02
C VAL A 20 -18.44 -4.07 4.37
N TYR A 21 -18.38 -2.96 5.07
CA TYR A 21 -17.11 -2.40 5.52
C TYR A 21 -16.49 -3.29 6.60
N GLU A 22 -15.28 -3.71 6.37
CA GLU A 22 -14.43 -4.45 7.28
C GLU A 22 -13.17 -3.64 7.56
N PRO A 23 -12.99 -3.12 8.80
CA PRO A 23 -11.81 -2.33 9.13
C PRO A 23 -10.53 -3.14 8.92
N VAL A 24 -9.59 -2.56 8.19
CA VAL A 24 -8.27 -3.15 8.00
C VAL A 24 -7.42 -2.87 9.23
N ARG A 25 -6.74 -3.90 9.72
CA ARG A 25 -5.75 -3.80 10.80
C ARG A 25 -4.40 -4.22 10.25
N ILE A 26 -3.40 -3.39 10.48
CA ILE A 26 -2.01 -3.66 10.13
C ILE A 26 -1.28 -4.05 11.41
N ASN A 27 -1.00 -5.34 11.60
CA ASN A 27 -0.30 -5.83 12.78
C ASN A 27 1.21 -5.87 12.55
N LYS A 28 1.64 -6.05 11.29
CA LYS A 28 3.05 -6.13 10.92
C LYS A 28 3.32 -5.34 9.64
N THR A 29 4.22 -4.37 9.72
CA THR A 29 4.71 -3.59 8.58
C THR A 29 6.17 -3.88 8.31
N LEU A 30 6.51 -4.26 7.07
CA LEU A 30 7.89 -4.36 6.60
C LEU A 30 8.27 -3.07 5.85
N VAL A 31 9.26 -2.37 6.36
CA VAL A 31 9.79 -1.16 5.71
C VAL A 31 11.05 -1.52 4.93
N ILE A 32 11.02 -1.29 3.62
CA ILE A 32 12.14 -1.52 2.71
C ILE A 32 12.73 -0.17 2.34
N THR A 33 14.00 0.04 2.68
CA THR A 33 14.69 1.31 2.49
C THR A 33 16.19 1.09 2.29
N ASP A 34 16.83 1.93 1.48
CA ASP A 34 18.29 1.96 1.27
C ASP A 34 18.97 3.08 2.10
N LEU A 35 18.22 3.69 3.03
CA LEU A 35 18.76 4.70 3.93
C LEU A 35 19.72 4.10 4.95
N ALA A 36 20.67 4.92 5.40
CA ALA A 36 21.51 4.58 6.56
C ALA A 36 20.65 4.37 7.83
N PRO A 37 21.06 3.53 8.78
CA PRO A 37 20.24 3.09 9.92
C PRO A 37 19.53 4.21 10.69
N GLY A 38 20.22 5.33 10.95
CA GLY A 38 19.63 6.47 11.65
C GLY A 38 18.52 7.17 10.83
N ALA A 39 18.74 7.35 9.54
CA ALA A 39 17.75 7.92 8.62
C ALA A 39 16.57 6.95 8.40
N ALA A 40 16.83 5.66 8.31
CA ALA A 40 15.80 4.63 8.21
C ALA A 40 14.87 4.65 9.44
N THR A 41 15.41 4.77 10.65
CA THR A 41 14.61 4.89 11.87
C THR A 41 13.73 6.14 11.87
N SER A 42 14.28 7.29 11.43
CA SER A 42 13.50 8.52 11.29
C SER A 42 12.37 8.36 10.26
N PHE A 43 12.68 7.77 9.12
CA PHE A 43 11.70 7.49 8.06
C PHE A 43 10.56 6.61 8.58
N VAL A 44 10.85 5.54 9.31
CA VAL A 44 9.82 4.69 9.95
C VAL A 44 8.93 5.51 10.89
N GLY A 45 9.53 6.40 11.69
CA GLY A 45 8.76 7.30 12.57
C GLY A 45 7.79 8.20 11.82
N ASP A 46 8.20 8.74 10.66
CA ASP A 46 7.34 9.58 9.81
C ASP A 46 6.23 8.76 9.16
N VAL A 47 6.54 7.54 8.69
CA VAL A 47 5.54 6.62 8.13
C VAL A 47 4.49 6.22 9.17
N ARG A 48 4.91 5.85 10.38
CA ARG A 48 3.99 5.53 11.48
C ARG A 48 3.05 6.68 11.81
N LYS A 49 3.60 7.89 11.88
CA LYS A 49 2.79 9.09 12.11
C LYS A 49 1.77 9.33 10.99
N PHE A 50 2.18 9.16 9.75
CA PHE A 50 1.29 9.25 8.59
C PHE A 50 0.18 8.20 8.61
N LEU A 51 0.51 6.97 9.01
CA LEU A 51 -0.43 5.86 9.10
C LEU A 51 -1.22 5.81 10.42
N SER A 52 -1.19 6.85 11.21
CA SER A 52 -1.81 6.87 12.56
C SER A 52 -3.31 6.51 12.59
N ALA A 53 -4.01 6.57 11.45
CA ALA A 53 -5.40 6.13 11.34
C ALA A 53 -5.57 4.60 11.41
N ILE A 54 -4.53 3.83 11.05
CA ILE A 54 -4.52 2.35 11.01
C ILE A 54 -3.40 1.73 11.85
N ASP A 55 -2.42 2.52 12.29
CA ASP A 55 -1.37 2.09 13.21
C ASP A 55 -1.93 1.95 14.62
N HIS A 56 -1.41 1.01 15.39
CA HIS A 56 -1.76 0.81 16.78
C HIS A 56 -0.51 0.43 17.58
N ASP A 57 -0.59 0.58 18.90
CA ASP A 57 0.57 0.44 19.79
C ASP A 57 1.25 -0.93 19.71
N ASP A 58 0.49 -1.98 19.44
CA ASP A 58 0.99 -3.37 19.35
C ASP A 58 1.51 -3.73 17.93
N ALA A 59 1.46 -2.81 16.96
CA ALA A 59 1.92 -3.09 15.60
C ALA A 59 3.44 -3.26 15.54
N GLU A 60 3.87 -4.35 14.91
CA GLU A 60 5.28 -4.66 14.68
C GLU A 60 5.79 -3.92 13.45
N TRP A 61 6.95 -3.26 13.58
CA TRP A 61 7.61 -2.56 12.49
C TRP A 61 9.00 -3.13 12.28
N ILE A 62 9.21 -3.74 11.12
CA ILE A 62 10.47 -4.37 10.74
C ILE A 62 11.12 -3.54 9.64
N ILE A 63 12.39 -3.17 9.82
CA ILE A 63 13.18 -2.57 8.75
C ILE A 63 13.95 -3.70 8.07
N ALA A 64 13.78 -3.85 6.76
CA ALA A 64 14.55 -4.82 6.00
C ALA A 64 16.03 -4.44 6.03
N ASP A 65 16.89 -5.44 6.27
CA ASP A 65 18.33 -5.24 6.21
C ASP A 65 18.78 -4.88 4.78
N ASN A 66 19.65 -3.87 4.68
CA ASN A 66 20.09 -3.34 3.38
C ASN A 66 20.80 -4.37 2.50
N GLU A 67 21.56 -5.31 3.10
CA GLU A 67 22.22 -6.35 2.34
C GLU A 67 21.20 -7.33 1.76
N THR A 68 20.21 -7.72 2.57
CA THR A 68 19.12 -8.61 2.16
C THR A 68 18.21 -7.95 1.15
N SER A 69 17.84 -6.70 1.37
CA SER A 69 16.87 -6.00 0.51
C SER A 69 17.47 -5.52 -0.82
N ALA A 70 18.80 -5.44 -0.93
CA ALA A 70 19.47 -5.18 -2.21
C ALA A 70 19.38 -6.38 -3.18
N ASP A 71 19.27 -7.61 -2.67
CA ASP A 71 19.02 -8.81 -3.46
C ASP A 71 17.52 -9.10 -3.50
N LEU A 72 16.91 -8.97 -4.69
CA LEU A 72 15.47 -9.20 -4.89
C LEU A 72 15.00 -10.59 -4.47
N ALA A 73 15.80 -11.63 -4.70
CA ALA A 73 15.42 -12.99 -4.31
C ALA A 73 15.42 -13.15 -2.78
N ALA A 74 16.42 -12.62 -2.10
CA ALA A 74 16.50 -12.61 -0.65
C ALA A 74 15.36 -11.77 -0.05
N LEU A 75 15.05 -10.63 -0.63
CA LEU A 75 13.94 -9.77 -0.22
C LEU A 75 12.57 -10.49 -0.32
N LEU A 76 12.29 -11.16 -1.45
CA LEU A 76 11.05 -11.92 -1.61
C LEU A 76 10.95 -13.07 -0.61
N ASN A 77 12.04 -13.77 -0.33
CA ASN A 77 12.09 -14.81 0.72
C ASN A 77 11.83 -14.22 2.11
N GLN A 78 12.35 -13.03 2.41
CA GLN A 78 12.07 -12.33 3.66
C GLN A 78 10.58 -11.99 3.77
N ILE A 79 9.96 -11.44 2.73
CA ILE A 79 8.52 -11.13 2.71
C ILE A 79 7.70 -12.39 2.94
N GLU A 80 8.04 -13.50 2.29
CA GLU A 80 7.33 -14.77 2.45
C GLU A 80 7.46 -15.34 3.87
N SER A 81 8.62 -15.16 4.51
CA SER A 81 8.87 -15.64 5.89
C SER A 81 8.20 -14.74 6.93
N GLU A 82 8.30 -13.43 6.79
CA GLU A 82 7.76 -12.44 7.73
C GLU A 82 6.25 -12.29 7.61
N LYS A 83 5.69 -12.49 6.42
CA LYS A 83 4.26 -12.34 6.11
C LYS A 83 3.69 -11.00 6.63
N PRO A 84 4.26 -9.87 6.21
CA PRO A 84 3.76 -8.58 6.64
C PRO A 84 2.35 -8.31 6.10
N ASP A 85 1.56 -7.55 6.85
CA ASP A 85 0.24 -7.08 6.40
C ASP A 85 0.38 -5.87 5.44
N LEU A 86 1.51 -5.16 5.54
CA LEU A 86 1.82 -4.00 4.71
C LEU A 86 3.33 -3.95 4.43
N ILE A 87 3.69 -3.62 3.20
CA ILE A 87 5.06 -3.24 2.82
C ILE A 87 5.06 -1.73 2.61
N ALA A 88 5.97 -1.00 3.27
CA ALA A 88 6.16 0.43 3.06
C ALA A 88 7.53 0.67 2.41
N THR A 89 7.54 1.39 1.31
CA THR A 89 8.75 1.67 0.54
C THR A 89 8.61 2.91 -0.34
N TYR A 90 9.60 3.22 -1.16
CA TYR A 90 9.59 4.31 -2.13
C TYR A 90 10.21 3.87 -3.46
N ARG A 91 10.01 4.69 -4.49
CA ARG A 91 10.53 4.39 -5.84
C ARG A 91 12.05 4.43 -5.89
N HIS A 92 12.63 3.60 -6.77
CA HIS A 92 14.04 3.62 -7.10
C HIS A 92 14.99 3.35 -5.92
N LEU A 93 14.63 2.37 -5.07
CA LEU A 93 15.57 1.80 -4.10
C LEU A 93 16.91 1.48 -4.77
N TYR A 94 18.00 1.78 -4.10
CA TYR A 94 19.39 1.52 -4.54
C TYR A 94 19.79 2.25 -5.85
N SER A 95 19.05 3.30 -6.26
CA SER A 95 19.39 4.04 -7.46
C SER A 95 19.04 5.53 -7.35
N GLN A 96 19.63 6.35 -8.22
CA GLN A 96 19.34 7.79 -8.32
C GLN A 96 18.14 8.09 -9.24
N GLY A 97 17.43 7.06 -9.70
CA GLY A 97 16.31 7.17 -10.64
C GLY A 97 15.10 7.91 -10.08
N TRP A 98 14.97 8.03 -8.76
CA TRP A 98 13.88 8.75 -8.09
C TRP A 98 13.72 10.22 -8.53
N ARG A 99 14.79 10.82 -9.06
CA ARG A 99 14.79 12.18 -9.62
C ARG A 99 13.94 12.31 -10.89
N TRP A 100 13.62 11.19 -11.53
CA TRP A 100 12.88 11.16 -12.79
C TRP A 100 11.49 10.51 -12.57
N PRO A 101 10.39 11.14 -13.06
CA PRO A 101 9.05 10.62 -12.81
C PRO A 101 8.62 9.49 -13.75
N VAL A 102 9.55 8.78 -14.39
CA VAL A 102 9.24 7.90 -15.53
C VAL A 102 9.17 6.41 -15.21
N SER A 103 9.58 5.98 -14.02
CA SER A 103 9.49 4.56 -13.64
C SER A 103 9.39 4.37 -12.12
N LEU A 104 9.08 3.16 -11.69
CA LEU A 104 9.01 2.79 -10.28
C LEU A 104 10.36 2.30 -9.75
N GLY A 105 11.21 1.79 -10.63
CA GLY A 105 12.46 1.11 -10.31
C GLY A 105 12.29 -0.39 -10.12
N GLU A 106 13.36 -1.14 -10.32
CA GLU A 106 13.34 -2.60 -10.40
C GLU A 106 12.70 -3.26 -9.17
N HIS A 107 13.07 -2.83 -7.97
CA HIS A 107 12.54 -3.41 -6.73
C HIS A 107 11.03 -3.24 -6.62
N LEU A 108 10.53 -2.05 -6.89
CA LEU A 108 9.09 -1.79 -6.77
C LEU A 108 8.30 -2.47 -7.89
N ASP A 109 8.85 -2.54 -9.10
CA ASP A 109 8.23 -3.27 -10.21
C ASP A 109 8.08 -4.77 -9.88
N VAL A 110 9.09 -5.37 -9.23
CA VAL A 110 9.04 -6.77 -8.79
C VAL A 110 8.08 -6.95 -7.61
N LEU A 111 8.16 -6.09 -6.59
CA LEU A 111 7.30 -6.18 -5.41
C LEU A 111 5.81 -6.13 -5.77
N THR A 112 5.41 -5.23 -6.65
CA THR A 112 4.00 -5.08 -7.04
C THR A 112 3.47 -6.24 -7.87
N GLN A 113 4.34 -7.08 -8.44
CA GLN A 113 3.96 -8.23 -9.26
C GLN A 113 4.14 -9.57 -8.54
N ALA A 114 5.08 -9.67 -7.62
CA ALA A 114 5.50 -10.92 -7.01
C ALA A 114 4.90 -11.16 -5.60
N THR A 115 4.32 -10.14 -4.97
CA THR A 115 3.69 -10.31 -3.65
C THR A 115 2.20 -9.96 -3.69
N ALA A 116 1.41 -10.69 -2.87
CA ALA A 116 0.01 -10.36 -2.61
C ALA A 116 -0.15 -9.35 -1.45
N THR A 117 0.95 -9.06 -0.73
CA THR A 117 0.94 -8.06 0.35
C THR A 117 0.76 -6.66 -0.23
N PRO A 118 -0.13 -5.84 0.31
CA PRO A 118 -0.27 -4.45 -0.10
C PRO A 118 1.05 -3.68 0.01
N VAL A 119 1.34 -2.87 -1.01
CA VAL A 119 2.58 -2.07 -1.07
C VAL A 119 2.22 -0.58 -0.99
N LEU A 120 2.64 0.07 0.07
CA LEU A 120 2.54 1.52 0.24
C LEU A 120 3.79 2.18 -0.37
N VAL A 121 3.57 2.92 -1.44
CA VAL A 121 4.63 3.66 -2.13
C VAL A 121 4.64 5.11 -1.66
N LEU A 122 5.71 5.48 -0.99
CA LEU A 122 5.91 6.80 -0.42
C LEU A 122 6.81 7.68 -1.32
N PRO A 123 6.79 9.00 -1.14
CA PRO A 123 7.80 9.86 -1.75
C PRO A 123 9.20 9.46 -1.29
N HIS A 124 10.18 9.59 -2.19
CA HIS A 124 11.57 9.34 -1.82
C HIS A 124 12.02 10.32 -0.71
N PRO A 125 12.66 9.86 0.37
CA PRO A 125 13.01 10.70 1.52
C PRO A 125 13.90 11.90 1.16
N GLU A 126 14.76 11.77 0.14
CA GLU A 126 15.60 12.87 -0.35
C GLU A 126 14.85 13.87 -1.26
N ALA A 127 13.61 13.59 -1.60
CA ALA A 127 12.76 14.50 -2.37
C ALA A 127 12.08 15.51 -1.43
N GLU A 128 12.86 16.43 -0.86
CA GLU A 128 12.50 17.35 0.24
C GLU A 128 11.11 17.99 0.07
N HIS A 129 10.77 18.48 -1.12
CA HIS A 129 9.48 19.11 -1.36
C HIS A 129 8.31 18.13 -1.40
N ALA A 130 8.54 16.91 -1.92
CA ALA A 130 7.50 15.90 -2.02
C ALA A 130 7.20 15.28 -0.65
N ALA A 131 8.24 14.95 0.13
CA ALA A 131 8.07 14.32 1.44
C ALA A 131 7.34 15.24 2.43
N ALA A 132 7.69 16.52 2.49
CA ALA A 132 7.10 17.49 3.43
C ALA A 132 5.60 17.71 3.21
N HIS A 133 5.10 17.58 1.97
CA HIS A 133 3.70 17.80 1.65
C HIS A 133 2.86 16.52 1.58
N SER A 134 3.47 15.38 1.30
CA SER A 134 2.75 14.13 1.05
C SER A 134 2.49 13.29 2.30
N LEU A 135 3.28 13.45 3.35
CA LEU A 135 3.12 12.73 4.62
C LEU A 135 2.44 13.58 5.70
N THR A 136 1.51 14.44 5.31
CA THR A 136 0.83 15.35 6.25
C THR A 136 -0.30 14.65 6.97
N ASP A 137 -1.25 14.12 6.22
CA ASP A 137 -2.43 13.41 6.76
C ASP A 137 -3.13 12.58 5.67
N THR A 138 -4.14 11.84 6.09
CA THR A 138 -5.00 11.02 5.22
C THR A 138 -6.43 11.56 5.15
N SER A 139 -6.61 12.88 5.24
CA SER A 139 -7.94 13.53 5.18
C SER A 139 -8.62 13.34 3.83
N HIS A 140 -7.85 13.10 2.78
CA HIS A 140 -8.34 12.89 1.42
C HIS A 140 -7.71 11.64 0.83
N VAL A 141 -8.51 10.59 0.65
CA VAL A 141 -8.09 9.32 0.07
C VAL A 141 -8.91 9.05 -1.18
N MET A 142 -8.29 8.53 -2.23
CA MET A 142 -8.97 8.11 -3.45
C MET A 142 -8.65 6.64 -3.72
N ALA A 143 -9.69 5.81 -3.87
CA ALA A 143 -9.56 4.46 -4.37
C ALA A 143 -9.79 4.44 -5.88
N ILE A 144 -8.85 3.86 -6.63
CA ILE A 144 -8.95 3.73 -8.08
C ILE A 144 -9.00 2.23 -8.39
N THR A 145 -10.10 1.78 -8.98
CA THR A 145 -10.30 0.40 -9.40
C THR A 145 -10.98 0.39 -10.77
N ASP A 146 -10.70 -0.62 -11.56
CA ASP A 146 -11.41 -0.89 -12.82
C ASP A 146 -12.65 -1.78 -12.60
N HIS A 147 -12.78 -2.40 -11.41
CA HIS A 147 -13.88 -3.27 -11.06
C HIS A 147 -14.43 -2.95 -9.66
N LEU A 148 -15.59 -2.30 -9.60
CA LEU A 148 -16.27 -2.01 -8.33
C LEU A 148 -16.79 -3.27 -7.61
N LEU A 149 -17.03 -4.36 -8.34
CA LEU A 149 -17.50 -5.62 -7.79
C LEU A 149 -16.31 -6.59 -7.66
N GLY A 150 -16.04 -7.04 -6.45
CA GLY A 150 -14.96 -7.99 -6.15
C GLY A 150 -13.71 -7.38 -5.52
N GLU A 151 -13.62 -6.05 -5.43
CA GLU A 151 -12.47 -5.32 -4.87
C GLU A 151 -12.74 -4.78 -3.45
N ALA A 152 -13.49 -5.54 -2.65
CA ALA A 152 -13.83 -5.12 -1.28
C ALA A 152 -12.61 -4.80 -0.43
N SER A 153 -11.48 -5.51 -0.63
CA SER A 153 -10.23 -5.27 0.09
C SER A 153 -9.66 -3.88 -0.18
N LEU A 154 -9.60 -3.43 -1.44
CA LEU A 154 -9.12 -2.11 -1.80
C LEU A 154 -9.98 -1.01 -1.18
N ILE A 155 -11.32 -1.18 -1.23
CA ILE A 155 -12.27 -0.23 -0.64
C ILE A 155 -12.10 -0.19 0.88
N ASN A 156 -11.96 -1.35 1.53
CA ASN A 156 -11.72 -1.45 2.97
C ASN A 156 -10.40 -0.77 3.37
N PHE A 157 -9.32 -0.96 2.58
CA PHE A 157 -8.07 -0.25 2.77
C PHE A 157 -8.26 1.27 2.66
N ALA A 158 -8.87 1.75 1.57
CA ALA A 158 -9.07 3.18 1.34
C ALA A 158 -9.90 3.83 2.47
N LEU A 159 -10.97 3.18 2.90
CA LEU A 159 -11.79 3.66 4.00
C LEU A 159 -11.04 3.65 5.34
N SER A 160 -10.27 2.59 5.62
CA SER A 160 -9.49 2.48 6.86
C SER A 160 -8.35 3.49 6.91
N PHE A 161 -7.75 3.81 5.77
CA PHE A 161 -6.72 4.84 5.65
C PHE A 161 -7.26 6.26 5.80
N THR A 162 -8.54 6.48 5.51
CA THR A 162 -9.13 7.80 5.59
C THR A 162 -9.22 8.23 7.05
N ALA A 163 -8.63 9.38 7.37
CA ALA A 163 -8.68 9.96 8.71
C ALA A 163 -10.14 10.17 9.19
N PRO A 164 -10.41 10.12 10.49
CA PRO A 164 -11.72 10.48 11.03
C PRO A 164 -12.15 11.85 10.50
N GLN A 165 -13.36 11.96 9.96
CA GLN A 165 -13.92 13.14 9.28
C GLN A 165 -13.29 13.49 7.92
N GLY A 166 -12.37 12.65 7.39
CA GLY A 166 -11.85 12.76 6.05
C GLY A 166 -12.85 12.36 4.98
N THR A 167 -12.42 12.48 3.72
CA THR A 167 -13.22 12.10 2.54
C THR A 167 -12.52 11.00 1.78
N CYS A 168 -13.22 9.89 1.55
CA CYS A 168 -12.78 8.84 0.64
C CYS A 168 -13.55 8.97 -0.68
N TRP A 169 -12.82 9.04 -1.79
CA TRP A 169 -13.36 9.05 -3.15
C TRP A 169 -13.25 7.64 -3.74
N LEU A 170 -14.34 7.16 -4.34
CA LEU A 170 -14.43 5.85 -4.99
C LEU A 170 -14.72 6.02 -6.48
#